data_0b553c5d6d244d80ae7b6bd1e1379ba4
#
_entry.id   0b553c5d6d244d80ae7b6bd1e1379ba4
#
_cell.length_a   1.000
_cell.length_b   1.000
_cell.length_c   1.000
_cell.angle_alpha   90.00
_cell.angle_beta   90.00
_cell.angle_gamma   90.00
#
_symmetry.space_group_name_H-M   'P 1'
#
loop_
_entity.id
_entity.type
_entity.pdbx_description
1 polymer ?
#
loop_
_entity_poly.entity_id
_entity_poly.type
_entity_poly.pdbx_seq_one_letter_code
_entity_poly.pdbx_strand_id
1 'polypeptide(L)'
;VFSNYYQPGWGQSTTGGEYAVLTGLLPTWVNGDVSFWASRYDYMPLALGNQFRALGYQTPAWHNNTYNYYGRNATHPNLGYDYQGIGSGLDLPNPGGGWPYSDLEMLEATLDTYADTYLTTGQPFHAYYMTVSGHGSYNWGQSMAAKNRAAAQAAYPDASGPVQAYVAANLELEAALTYLVEQLEAKGIADDTVICLSADHYPYALAETDVDYYAELTGRQDSDLDTS
;
A
#
# COMPACT_ATOMS: atom_id res chain seq x y z
N VAL A 1 15.89 -2.40 -2.72
CA VAL A 1 15.42 -2.05 -4.06
C VAL A 1 15.06 -3.32 -4.80
N PHE A 2 13.82 -3.40 -5.30
CA PHE A 2 13.35 -4.53 -6.10
C PHE A 2 13.66 -4.24 -7.58
N SER A 3 14.53 -5.04 -8.19
CA SER A 3 14.97 -4.84 -9.59
C SER A 3 13.94 -5.32 -10.63
N ASN A 4 12.98 -6.16 -10.22
CA ASN A 4 11.95 -6.76 -11.06
C ASN A 4 10.57 -6.59 -10.41
N TYR A 5 10.18 -5.34 -10.17
CA TYR A 5 8.91 -5.01 -9.56
C TYR A 5 8.00 -4.35 -10.60
N TYR A 6 6.86 -4.97 -10.88
CA TYR A 6 5.95 -4.55 -11.93
C TYR A 6 4.60 -4.17 -11.35
N GLN A 7 4.00 -3.12 -11.89
CA GLN A 7 2.63 -2.77 -11.57
C GLN A 7 1.64 -3.69 -12.32
N PRO A 8 0.41 -3.88 -11.80
CA PRO A 8 -0.56 -4.81 -12.39
C PRO A 8 -1.05 -4.45 -13.79
N GLY A 9 -0.93 -3.19 -14.21
CA GLY A 9 -1.33 -2.74 -15.54
C GLY A 9 -1.01 -1.27 -15.77
N TRP A 10 -0.74 -0.93 -17.02
CA TRP A 10 -0.48 0.45 -17.41
C TRP A 10 -1.76 1.31 -17.34
N GLY A 11 -1.62 2.56 -16.89
CA GLY A 11 -2.74 3.50 -16.79
C GLY A 11 -3.78 3.18 -15.72
N GLN A 12 -3.49 2.24 -14.81
CA GLN A 12 -4.36 1.94 -13.68
C GLN A 12 -4.29 3.07 -12.64
N SER A 13 -5.44 3.37 -12.04
CA SER A 13 -5.50 4.15 -10.81
C SER A 13 -5.36 3.23 -9.59
N THR A 14 -5.31 3.81 -8.39
CA THR A 14 -5.25 3.09 -7.11
C THR A 14 -6.28 1.96 -7.03
N THR A 15 -7.55 2.26 -7.30
CA THR A 15 -8.63 1.26 -7.19
C THR A 15 -8.60 0.22 -8.30
N GLY A 16 -8.10 0.56 -9.47
CA GLY A 16 -7.89 -0.39 -10.57
C GLY A 16 -6.78 -1.39 -10.27
N GLY A 17 -5.65 -0.91 -9.78
CA GLY A 17 -4.54 -1.76 -9.33
C GLY A 17 -4.94 -2.65 -8.16
N GLU A 18 -5.60 -2.09 -7.16
CA GLU A 18 -6.15 -2.83 -6.03
C GLU A 18 -7.13 -3.92 -6.46
N TYR A 19 -8.05 -3.62 -7.38
CA TYR A 19 -8.98 -4.60 -7.93
C TYR A 19 -8.27 -5.75 -8.63
N ALA A 20 -7.27 -5.45 -9.46
CA ALA A 20 -6.50 -6.46 -10.17
C ALA A 20 -5.78 -7.42 -9.20
N VAL A 21 -5.17 -6.89 -8.14
CA VAL A 21 -4.46 -7.69 -7.13
C VAL A 21 -5.42 -8.56 -6.34
N LEU A 22 -6.54 -8.01 -5.86
CA LEU A 22 -7.46 -8.72 -4.98
C LEU A 22 -8.35 -9.73 -5.70
N THR A 23 -8.53 -9.59 -7.02
CA THR A 23 -9.44 -10.44 -7.79
C THR A 23 -8.76 -11.29 -8.88
N GLY A 24 -7.55 -10.92 -9.29
CA GLY A 24 -6.90 -11.51 -10.47
C GLY A 24 -7.53 -11.09 -11.81
N LEU A 25 -8.42 -10.11 -11.80
CA LEU A 25 -9.14 -9.63 -12.98
C LEU A 25 -8.66 -8.25 -13.39
N LEU A 26 -8.57 -8.00 -14.68
CA LEU A 26 -8.33 -6.65 -15.18
C LEU A 26 -9.58 -5.79 -14.97
N PRO A 27 -9.45 -4.57 -14.43
CA PRO A 27 -10.58 -3.67 -14.30
C PRO A 27 -11.06 -3.21 -15.68
N THR A 28 -12.37 -3.07 -15.84
CA THR A 28 -12.94 -2.53 -17.07
C THR A 28 -13.00 -1.01 -16.98
N TRP A 29 -12.39 -0.37 -17.94
CA TRP A 29 -12.38 1.10 -18.10
C TRP A 29 -13.67 1.59 -18.78
N VAL A 30 -14.77 1.51 -18.08
CA VAL A 30 -15.97 2.22 -18.51
C VAL A 30 -16.26 3.25 -17.44
N ASN A 31 -15.91 4.51 -17.69
CA ASN A 31 -16.05 5.63 -16.77
C ASN A 31 -15.18 5.57 -15.49
N GLY A 32 -13.92 5.13 -15.58
CA GLY A 32 -13.04 4.97 -14.42
C GLY A 32 -13.49 3.85 -13.49
N ASP A 33 -12.68 3.35 -12.64
CA ASP A 33 -12.86 2.36 -11.55
C ASP A 33 -14.21 1.60 -11.41
N VAL A 34 -14.93 1.39 -12.52
CA VAL A 34 -16.25 0.79 -12.50
C VAL A 34 -16.23 -0.60 -11.87
N SER A 35 -15.21 -1.41 -12.16
CA SER A 35 -15.10 -2.77 -11.62
C SER A 35 -14.94 -2.76 -10.11
N PHE A 36 -14.08 -1.91 -9.55
CA PHE A 36 -13.93 -1.79 -8.11
C PHE A 36 -15.21 -1.30 -7.44
N TRP A 37 -15.81 -0.22 -7.95
CA TRP A 37 -17.08 0.31 -7.44
C TRP A 37 -18.25 -0.66 -7.59
N ALA A 38 -18.30 -1.44 -8.67
CA ALA A 38 -19.34 -2.44 -8.88
C ALA A 38 -19.31 -3.54 -7.82
N SER A 39 -18.13 -3.88 -7.29
CA SER A 39 -17.97 -4.89 -6.23
C SER A 39 -18.71 -4.54 -4.91
N ARG A 40 -19.15 -3.29 -4.72
CA ARG A 40 -19.98 -2.91 -3.56
C ARG A 40 -21.39 -3.52 -3.59
N TYR A 41 -21.84 -3.98 -4.73
CA TYR A 41 -23.19 -4.54 -4.90
C TYR A 41 -23.21 -6.07 -4.95
N ASP A 42 -22.07 -6.68 -5.30
CA ASP A 42 -22.02 -8.10 -5.61
C ASP A 42 -20.94 -8.81 -4.79
N TYR A 43 -21.31 -9.91 -4.15
CA TYR A 43 -20.36 -10.80 -3.52
C TYR A 43 -19.43 -11.43 -4.56
N MET A 44 -18.12 -11.35 -4.33
CA MET A 44 -17.10 -11.81 -5.26
C MET A 44 -16.38 -13.07 -4.74
N PRO A 45 -16.91 -14.27 -5.00
CA PRO A 45 -16.43 -15.50 -4.38
C PRO A 45 -14.97 -15.86 -4.74
N LEU A 46 -14.46 -15.36 -5.87
CA LEU A 46 -13.10 -15.61 -6.33
C LEU A 46 -12.08 -14.54 -5.88
N ALA A 47 -12.53 -13.48 -5.21
CA ALA A 47 -11.61 -12.53 -4.60
C ALA A 47 -10.78 -13.20 -3.49
N LEU A 48 -9.51 -12.81 -3.35
CA LEU A 48 -8.57 -13.43 -2.42
C LEU A 48 -9.12 -13.53 -0.99
N GLY A 49 -9.70 -12.45 -0.46
CA GLY A 49 -10.29 -12.46 0.88
C GLY A 49 -11.36 -13.54 1.05
N ASN A 50 -12.26 -13.69 0.07
CA ASN A 50 -13.30 -14.73 0.12
C ASN A 50 -12.73 -16.15 -0.01
N GLN A 51 -11.70 -16.34 -0.83
CA GLN A 51 -11.05 -17.64 -0.96
C GLN A 51 -10.36 -18.04 0.36
N PHE A 52 -9.58 -17.14 0.96
CA PHE A 52 -8.92 -17.40 2.25
C PHE A 52 -9.94 -17.57 3.39
N ARG A 53 -10.99 -16.76 3.43
CA ARG A 53 -12.07 -16.91 4.41
C ARG A 53 -12.76 -18.28 4.31
N ALA A 54 -12.99 -18.77 3.09
CA ALA A 54 -13.56 -20.10 2.87
C ALA A 54 -12.63 -21.25 3.36
N LEU A 55 -11.32 -21.00 3.44
CA LEU A 55 -10.33 -21.92 4.00
C LEU A 55 -10.16 -21.75 5.54
N GLY A 56 -10.95 -20.89 6.18
CA GLY A 56 -10.91 -20.68 7.63
C GLY A 56 -9.88 -19.66 8.11
N TYR A 57 -9.30 -18.88 7.22
CA TYR A 57 -8.36 -17.82 7.58
C TYR A 57 -9.09 -16.61 8.20
N GLN A 58 -8.41 -15.91 9.09
CA GLN A 58 -8.73 -14.51 9.38
C GLN A 58 -8.44 -13.69 8.13
N THR A 59 -9.30 -12.72 7.81
CA THR A 59 -9.13 -11.87 6.62
C THR A 59 -9.24 -10.38 6.95
N PRO A 60 -8.44 -9.87 7.90
CA PRO A 60 -8.46 -8.45 8.22
C PRO A 60 -7.85 -7.62 7.07
N ALA A 61 -8.34 -6.38 6.94
CA ALA A 61 -7.78 -5.43 5.98
C ALA A 61 -7.77 -4.02 6.56
N TRP A 62 -6.71 -3.27 6.26
CA TRP A 62 -6.54 -1.90 6.75
C TRP A 62 -6.09 -0.95 5.66
N HIS A 63 -6.53 0.31 5.82
CA HIS A 63 -6.03 1.44 5.07
C HIS A 63 -5.88 2.65 5.99
N ASN A 64 -4.71 3.23 6.04
CA ASN A 64 -4.40 4.41 6.84
C ASN A 64 -4.91 5.72 6.19
N ASN A 65 -6.15 5.69 5.75
CA ASN A 65 -6.95 6.83 5.31
C ASN A 65 -8.38 6.66 5.85
N THR A 66 -9.26 7.62 5.58
CA THR A 66 -10.65 7.56 6.07
C THR A 66 -11.33 6.28 5.63
N TYR A 67 -12.11 5.68 6.54
CA TYR A 67 -12.78 4.38 6.36
C TYR A 67 -13.57 4.25 5.05
N ASN A 68 -14.21 5.35 4.61
CA ASN A 68 -15.02 5.37 3.40
C ASN A 68 -14.27 5.82 2.14
N TYR A 69 -12.95 6.04 2.22
CA TYR A 69 -12.17 6.51 1.09
C TYR A 69 -12.21 5.49 -0.06
N TYR A 70 -12.54 5.97 -1.26
CA TYR A 70 -12.84 5.16 -2.44
C TYR A 70 -13.95 4.10 -2.23
N GLY A 71 -14.80 4.26 -1.21
CA GLY A 71 -15.89 3.31 -0.94
C GLY A 71 -15.45 1.93 -0.46
N ARG A 72 -14.23 1.80 0.08
CA ARG A 72 -13.69 0.52 0.58
C ARG A 72 -14.55 -0.10 1.68
N ASN A 73 -15.20 0.73 2.48
CA ASN A 73 -16.18 0.28 3.47
C ASN A 73 -17.34 -0.54 2.89
N ALA A 74 -17.64 -0.36 1.60
CA ALA A 74 -18.70 -1.09 0.92
C ALA A 74 -18.17 -2.21 -0.02
N THR A 75 -16.96 -2.02 -0.60
CA THR A 75 -16.38 -2.98 -1.54
C THR A 75 -15.66 -4.13 -0.81
N HIS A 76 -14.85 -3.83 0.19
CA HIS A 76 -14.00 -4.83 0.87
C HIS A 76 -14.78 -5.96 1.56
N PRO A 77 -15.94 -5.72 2.21
CA PRO A 77 -16.73 -6.82 2.74
C PRO A 77 -17.18 -7.83 1.67
N ASN A 78 -17.51 -7.37 0.46
CA ASN A 78 -17.87 -8.24 -0.66
C ASN A 78 -16.68 -8.98 -1.26
N LEU A 79 -15.48 -8.42 -1.10
CA LEU A 79 -14.21 -9.08 -1.43
C LEU A 79 -13.71 -10.06 -0.35
N GLY A 80 -14.42 -10.14 0.79
CA GLY A 80 -14.14 -11.08 1.87
C GLY A 80 -13.24 -10.54 2.99
N TYR A 81 -13.16 -9.24 3.17
CA TYR A 81 -12.32 -8.63 4.20
C TYR A 81 -13.12 -8.02 5.35
N ASP A 82 -12.58 -8.16 6.56
CA ASP A 82 -12.97 -7.39 7.73
C ASP A 82 -12.19 -6.06 7.71
N TYR A 83 -12.72 -5.12 6.95
CA TYR A 83 -12.03 -3.87 6.61
C TYR A 83 -12.17 -2.80 7.70
N GLN A 84 -11.05 -2.15 7.98
CA GLN A 84 -10.94 -1.04 8.93
C GLN A 84 -10.16 0.13 8.30
N GLY A 85 -10.49 1.34 8.71
CA GLY A 85 -9.82 2.57 8.30
C GLY A 85 -9.97 3.66 9.37
N ILE A 86 -9.36 4.81 9.14
CA ILE A 86 -9.44 5.94 10.07
C ILE A 86 -10.89 6.35 10.28
N GLY A 87 -11.28 6.40 11.56
CA GLY A 87 -12.66 6.69 11.97
C GLY A 87 -13.57 5.47 12.08
N SER A 88 -13.07 4.27 11.76
CA SER A 88 -13.78 3.01 12.00
C SER A 88 -12.80 1.84 12.16
N GLY A 89 -12.46 1.53 13.39
CA GLY A 89 -11.62 0.40 13.77
C GLY A 89 -10.10 0.64 13.67
N LEU A 90 -9.67 1.71 13.03
CA LEU A 90 -8.27 2.13 12.98
C LEU A 90 -8.14 3.55 13.55
N ASP A 91 -7.36 3.67 14.62
CA ASP A 91 -7.02 4.95 15.25
C ASP A 91 -5.50 5.14 15.20
N LEU A 92 -5.05 6.17 14.51
CA LEU A 92 -3.63 6.47 14.32
C LEU A 92 -3.34 7.90 14.78
N PRO A 93 -2.11 8.18 15.25
CA PRO A 93 -1.69 9.53 15.55
C PRO A 93 -1.85 10.43 14.31
N ASN A 94 -2.48 11.58 14.52
CA ASN A 94 -2.60 12.56 13.44
C ASN A 94 -1.22 13.19 13.16
N PRO A 95 -0.67 13.13 11.94
CA PRO A 95 0.64 13.69 11.63
C PRO A 95 0.63 15.24 11.58
N GLY A 96 0.18 15.88 12.66
CA GLY A 96 0.12 17.33 12.77
C GLY A 96 -0.89 18.02 11.84
N GLY A 97 -1.96 17.31 11.45
CA GLY A 97 -2.97 17.78 10.48
C GLY A 97 -2.55 17.57 9.03
N GLY A 98 -1.41 16.93 8.80
CA GLY A 98 -0.91 16.60 7.48
C GLY A 98 -1.46 15.27 6.93
N TRP A 99 -1.13 14.99 5.68
CA TRP A 99 -1.43 13.76 4.97
C TRP A 99 -0.19 13.35 4.15
N PRO A 100 0.09 12.06 3.97
CA PRO A 100 -0.61 10.87 4.45
C PRO A 100 -0.31 10.51 5.91
N TYR A 101 -1.07 9.55 6.46
CA TYR A 101 -0.74 8.89 7.72
C TYR A 101 0.40 7.88 7.54
N SER A 102 1.03 7.47 8.63
CA SER A 102 2.17 6.55 8.62
C SER A 102 1.75 5.10 8.36
N ASP A 103 2.46 4.43 7.46
CA ASP A 103 2.33 2.98 7.24
C ASP A 103 2.91 2.19 8.41
N LEU A 104 3.99 2.68 9.03
CA LEU A 104 4.58 2.06 10.24
C LEU A 104 3.57 2.05 11.39
N GLU A 105 2.97 3.20 11.71
CA GLU A 105 1.98 3.30 12.79
C GLU A 105 0.74 2.42 12.52
N MET A 106 0.34 2.24 11.27
CA MET A 106 -0.72 1.30 10.92
C MET A 106 -0.35 -0.14 11.25
N LEU A 107 0.87 -0.58 10.92
CA LEU A 107 1.33 -1.92 11.26
C LEU A 107 1.52 -2.11 12.77
N GLU A 108 2.08 -1.12 13.48
CA GLU A 108 2.20 -1.14 14.94
C GLU A 108 0.85 -1.27 15.64
N ALA A 109 -0.19 -0.63 15.13
CA ALA A 109 -1.53 -0.68 15.69
C ALA A 109 -2.28 -1.99 15.41
N THR A 110 -1.92 -2.74 14.38
CA THR A 110 -2.81 -3.79 13.85
C THR A 110 -2.21 -5.19 13.83
N LEU A 111 -0.88 -5.33 13.75
CA LEU A 111 -0.20 -6.61 13.56
C LEU A 111 -0.58 -7.63 14.65
N ASP A 112 -0.56 -7.23 15.91
CA ASP A 112 -0.85 -8.11 17.05
C ASP A 112 -2.27 -8.69 16.99
N THR A 113 -3.22 -8.00 16.38
CA THR A 113 -4.62 -8.44 16.34
C THR A 113 -4.80 -9.81 15.68
N TYR A 114 -4.11 -10.06 14.57
CA TYR A 114 -4.20 -11.33 13.86
C TYR A 114 -3.06 -12.30 14.19
N ALA A 115 -1.87 -11.78 14.47
CA ALA A 115 -0.72 -12.61 14.81
C ALA A 115 -0.92 -13.32 16.16
N ASP A 116 -1.42 -12.62 17.19
CA ASP A 116 -1.71 -13.21 18.50
C ASP A 116 -2.90 -14.19 18.43
N THR A 117 -3.87 -13.93 17.57
CA THR A 117 -4.95 -14.89 17.29
C THR A 117 -4.37 -16.17 16.69
N TYR A 118 -3.46 -16.09 15.72
CA TYR A 118 -2.77 -17.25 15.17
C TYR A 118 -1.99 -18.02 16.24
N LEU A 119 -1.20 -17.32 17.04
CA LEU A 119 -0.38 -17.94 18.09
C LEU A 119 -1.22 -18.64 19.17
N THR A 120 -2.40 -18.12 19.49
CA THR A 120 -3.25 -18.66 20.55
C THR A 120 -4.23 -19.73 20.09
N THR A 121 -4.70 -19.64 18.83
CA THR A 121 -5.77 -20.51 18.32
C THR A 121 -5.32 -21.44 17.19
N GLY A 122 -4.19 -21.13 16.52
CA GLY A 122 -3.76 -21.78 15.30
C GLY A 122 -4.54 -21.32 14.04
N GLN A 123 -5.44 -20.34 14.17
CA GLN A 123 -6.20 -19.85 13.02
C GLN A 123 -5.28 -19.05 12.08
N PRO A 124 -5.04 -19.48 10.84
CA PRO A 124 -4.17 -18.76 9.92
C PRO A 124 -4.77 -17.40 9.52
N PHE A 125 -3.94 -16.53 8.96
CA PHE A 125 -4.35 -15.19 8.55
C PHE A 125 -3.96 -14.88 7.11
N HIS A 126 -4.77 -14.05 6.46
CA HIS A 126 -4.48 -13.33 5.24
C HIS A 126 -4.77 -11.85 5.50
N ALA A 127 -3.78 -11.12 5.98
CA ALA A 127 -3.88 -9.70 6.31
C ALA A 127 -3.59 -8.85 5.06
N TYR A 128 -4.47 -7.94 4.73
CA TYR A 128 -4.32 -7.02 3.61
C TYR A 128 -4.09 -5.59 4.09
N TYR A 129 -3.02 -4.98 3.61
CA TYR A 129 -2.66 -3.60 3.90
C TYR A 129 -2.63 -2.77 2.63
N MET A 130 -3.48 -1.74 2.55
CA MET A 130 -3.38 -0.70 1.55
C MET A 130 -2.61 0.47 2.14
N THR A 131 -1.32 0.56 1.80
CA THR A 131 -0.40 1.58 2.30
C THR A 131 -0.59 2.92 1.59
N VAL A 132 -0.15 4.03 2.20
CA VAL A 132 -0.33 5.37 1.62
C VAL A 132 0.85 6.31 1.82
N SER A 133 1.84 5.95 2.64
CA SER A 133 2.98 6.83 2.96
C SER A 133 3.74 7.29 1.72
N GLY A 134 3.89 6.42 0.72
CA GLY A 134 4.57 6.71 -0.53
C GLY A 134 3.77 7.51 -1.55
N HIS A 135 2.54 7.95 -1.24
CA HIS A 135 1.69 8.69 -2.17
C HIS A 135 2.23 10.10 -2.46
N GLY A 136 2.17 10.54 -3.72
CA GLY A 136 2.47 11.94 -4.10
C GLY A 136 1.52 12.96 -3.46
N SER A 137 1.80 14.26 -3.39
CA SER A 137 2.81 15.01 -4.14
C SER A 137 4.18 14.89 -3.49
N TYR A 138 5.22 14.74 -4.31
CA TYR A 138 6.59 14.57 -3.81
C TYR A 138 7.24 15.92 -3.52
N ASN A 139 6.90 16.48 -2.38
CA ASN A 139 7.45 17.72 -1.82
C ASN A 139 7.44 17.68 -0.29
N TRP A 140 8.07 18.66 0.34
CA TRP A 140 8.22 18.71 1.79
C TRP A 140 6.94 19.10 2.56
N GLY A 141 5.84 19.33 1.87
CA GLY A 141 4.52 19.50 2.48
C GLY A 141 3.79 18.18 2.74
N GLN A 142 4.26 17.08 2.13
CA GLN A 142 3.78 15.73 2.39
C GLN A 142 4.34 15.25 3.73
N SER A 143 3.48 14.77 4.64
CA SER A 143 3.85 14.52 6.04
C SER A 143 4.96 13.49 6.21
N MET A 144 4.94 12.39 5.47
CA MET A 144 5.98 11.34 5.57
C MET A 144 7.28 11.75 4.90
N ALA A 145 7.20 12.53 3.81
CA ALA A 145 8.39 13.15 3.23
C ALA A 145 9.04 14.16 4.20
N ALA A 146 8.24 14.97 4.88
CA ALA A 146 8.73 15.90 5.90
C ALA A 146 9.37 15.17 7.09
N LYS A 147 8.74 14.09 7.57
CA LYS A 147 9.23 13.24 8.67
C LYS A 147 10.61 12.67 8.38
N ASN A 148 10.80 12.12 7.18
CA ASN A 148 12.02 11.40 6.80
C ASN A 148 13.02 12.26 5.99
N ARG A 149 12.80 13.58 5.91
CA ARG A 149 13.59 14.51 5.10
C ARG A 149 15.09 14.41 5.35
N ALA A 150 15.51 14.41 6.61
CA ALA A 150 16.92 14.41 6.95
C ALA A 150 17.65 13.14 6.47
N ALA A 151 16.99 11.99 6.60
CA ALA A 151 17.52 10.70 6.15
C ALA A 151 17.65 10.66 4.62
N ALA A 152 16.62 11.09 3.90
CA ALA A 152 16.63 11.12 2.44
C ALA A 152 17.70 12.09 1.88
N GLN A 153 17.83 13.28 2.47
CA GLN A 153 18.85 14.25 2.08
C GLN A 153 20.28 13.77 2.39
N ALA A 154 20.47 13.01 3.46
CA ALA A 154 21.77 12.42 3.76
C ALA A 154 22.14 11.29 2.79
N ALA A 155 21.17 10.49 2.38
CA ALA A 155 21.38 9.37 1.45
C ALA A 155 21.54 9.83 -0.02
N TYR A 156 20.84 10.90 -0.40
CA TYR A 156 20.81 11.43 -1.76
C TYR A 156 21.05 12.95 -1.77
N PRO A 157 22.25 13.41 -1.36
CA PRO A 157 22.53 14.85 -1.15
C PRO A 157 22.45 15.67 -2.44
N ASP A 158 22.79 15.05 -3.58
CA ASP A 158 22.85 15.71 -4.89
C ASP A 158 21.55 15.57 -5.70
N ALA A 159 20.56 14.82 -5.20
CA ALA A 159 19.30 14.62 -5.90
C ALA A 159 18.39 15.85 -5.79
N SER A 160 17.51 16.00 -6.77
CA SER A 160 16.49 17.05 -6.80
C SER A 160 15.52 16.95 -5.63
N GLY A 161 14.85 18.06 -5.29
CA GLY A 161 13.87 18.10 -4.20
C GLY A 161 12.75 17.08 -4.36
N PRO A 162 12.11 16.92 -5.54
CA PRO A 162 11.09 15.90 -5.78
C PRO A 162 11.59 14.47 -5.60
N VAL A 163 12.79 14.14 -6.09
CA VAL A 163 13.38 12.81 -5.90
C VAL A 163 13.71 12.55 -4.43
N GLN A 164 14.31 13.50 -3.72
CA GLN A 164 14.53 13.38 -2.28
C GLN A 164 13.22 13.19 -1.50
N ALA A 165 12.17 13.94 -1.86
CA ALA A 165 10.86 13.81 -1.20
C ALA A 165 10.17 12.46 -1.50
N TYR A 166 10.30 11.95 -2.72
CA TYR A 166 9.85 10.60 -3.09
C TYR A 166 10.55 9.53 -2.24
N VAL A 167 11.89 9.59 -2.14
CA VAL A 167 12.65 8.67 -1.31
C VAL A 167 12.22 8.80 0.16
N ALA A 168 12.11 10.02 0.68
CA ALA A 168 11.69 10.26 2.06
C ALA A 168 10.31 9.68 2.38
N ALA A 169 9.34 9.82 1.48
CA ALA A 169 8.01 9.24 1.64
C ALA A 169 8.04 7.70 1.67
N ASN A 170 8.89 7.08 0.83
CA ASN A 170 9.03 5.63 0.78
C ASN A 170 9.87 5.03 1.93
N LEU A 171 10.71 5.82 2.61
CA LEU A 171 11.38 5.37 3.84
C LEU A 171 10.39 5.02 4.95
N GLU A 172 9.21 5.58 4.94
CA GLU A 172 8.15 5.20 5.90
C GLU A 172 7.60 3.79 5.61
N LEU A 173 7.41 3.44 4.35
CA LEU A 173 7.05 2.07 3.97
C LEU A 173 8.17 1.07 4.28
N GLU A 174 9.44 1.46 4.06
CA GLU A 174 10.59 0.63 4.44
C GLU A 174 10.61 0.36 5.94
N ALA A 175 10.40 1.39 6.77
CA ALA A 175 10.31 1.22 8.21
C ALA A 175 9.15 0.30 8.62
N ALA A 176 8.00 0.42 7.95
CA ALA A 176 6.84 -0.44 8.17
C ALA A 176 7.15 -1.91 7.83
N LEU A 177 7.80 -2.17 6.70
CA LEU A 177 8.20 -3.53 6.30
C LEU A 177 9.28 -4.11 7.20
N THR A 178 10.23 -3.30 7.64
CA THR A 178 11.25 -3.70 8.62
C THR A 178 10.57 -4.12 9.93
N TYR A 179 9.69 -3.29 10.47
CA TYR A 179 8.91 -3.62 11.66
C TYR A 179 8.12 -4.92 11.50
N LEU A 180 7.41 -5.09 10.37
CA LEU A 180 6.66 -6.32 10.07
C LEU A 180 7.55 -7.56 10.17
N VAL A 181 8.69 -7.57 9.50
CA VAL A 181 9.60 -8.71 9.49
C VAL A 181 10.16 -8.98 10.89
N GLU A 182 10.64 -7.95 11.58
CA GLU A 182 11.16 -8.07 12.94
C GLU A 182 10.12 -8.62 13.93
N GLN A 183 8.86 -8.20 13.82
CA GLN A 183 7.79 -8.70 14.68
C GLN A 183 7.41 -10.16 14.36
N LEU A 184 7.36 -10.53 13.08
CA LEU A 184 7.12 -11.92 12.68
C LEU A 184 8.24 -12.85 13.17
N GLU A 185 9.50 -12.40 13.09
CA GLU A 185 10.67 -13.10 13.63
C GLU A 185 10.59 -13.23 15.17
N ALA A 186 10.32 -12.12 15.86
CA ALA A 186 10.19 -12.09 17.33
C ALA A 186 9.07 -13.00 17.83
N LYS A 187 7.98 -13.12 17.07
CA LYS A 187 6.85 -14.02 17.36
C LYS A 187 7.12 -15.48 16.93
N GLY A 188 8.21 -15.75 16.19
CA GLY A 188 8.56 -17.09 15.72
C GLY A 188 7.67 -17.62 14.60
N ILE A 189 7.05 -16.74 13.81
CA ILE A 189 6.13 -17.09 12.72
C ILE A 189 6.61 -16.58 11.33
N ALA A 190 7.82 -16.04 11.25
CA ALA A 190 8.35 -15.51 9.99
C ALA A 190 8.48 -16.59 8.91
N ASP A 191 8.96 -17.78 9.27
CA ASP A 191 9.13 -18.90 8.32
C ASP A 191 7.80 -19.49 7.83
N ASP A 192 6.71 -19.23 8.54
CA ASP A 192 5.34 -19.66 8.19
C ASP A 192 4.55 -18.55 7.47
N THR A 193 5.17 -17.39 7.24
CA THR A 193 4.50 -16.22 6.67
C THR A 193 5.04 -15.87 5.29
N VAL A 194 4.14 -15.71 4.32
CA VAL A 194 4.48 -15.18 2.99
C VAL A 194 4.09 -13.71 2.93
N ILE A 195 5.03 -12.84 2.59
CA ILE A 195 4.81 -11.40 2.36
C ILE A 195 4.74 -11.18 0.85
N CYS A 196 3.60 -10.70 0.36
CA CYS A 196 3.39 -10.34 -1.03
C CYS A 196 3.28 -8.82 -1.16
N LEU A 197 4.08 -8.22 -2.03
CA LEU A 197 4.06 -6.79 -2.33
C LEU A 197 3.57 -6.58 -3.76
N SER A 198 2.69 -5.61 -3.95
CA SER A 198 2.21 -5.17 -5.26
C SER A 198 2.08 -3.65 -5.29
N ALA A 199 2.48 -3.03 -6.39
CA ALA A 199 2.12 -1.63 -6.65
C ALA A 199 0.69 -1.56 -7.19
N ASP A 200 -0.03 -0.51 -6.87
CA ASP A 200 -1.33 -0.18 -7.46
C ASP A 200 -1.16 0.55 -8.81
N HIS A 201 -0.17 1.44 -8.90
CA HIS A 201 0.22 2.16 -10.12
C HIS A 201 1.66 2.69 -10.01
N TYR A 202 2.20 3.24 -11.09
CA TYR A 202 3.49 3.92 -11.07
C TYR A 202 3.40 5.30 -10.39
N PRO A 203 4.52 5.90 -9.92
CA PRO A 203 4.53 7.19 -9.23
C PRO A 203 4.37 8.36 -10.24
N TYR A 204 3.20 8.48 -10.86
CA TYR A 204 2.90 9.44 -11.93
C TYR A 204 3.15 10.91 -11.53
N ALA A 205 3.11 11.24 -10.24
CA ALA A 205 3.44 12.58 -9.77
C ALA A 205 4.91 12.99 -10.00
N LEU A 206 5.79 12.06 -10.36
CA LEU A 206 7.14 12.34 -10.87
C LEU A 206 7.16 12.57 -12.39
N ALA A 207 6.13 12.15 -13.11
CA ALA A 207 6.02 12.30 -14.57
C ALA A 207 5.35 13.61 -15.02
N GLU A 208 4.64 14.29 -14.13
CA GLU A 208 3.86 15.50 -14.44
C GLU A 208 4.72 16.78 -14.50
N THR A 209 5.93 16.69 -15.06
CA THR A 209 6.87 17.83 -15.14
C THR A 209 7.68 17.75 -16.43
N ASP A 210 8.30 18.88 -16.82
CA ASP A 210 9.25 18.96 -17.93
C ASP A 210 10.63 18.35 -17.58
N VAL A 211 10.79 17.77 -16.40
CA VAL A 211 12.02 17.15 -15.89
C VAL A 211 11.81 15.67 -15.73
N ASP A 212 12.71 14.86 -16.30
CA ASP A 212 12.72 13.42 -16.13
C ASP A 212 13.28 13.00 -14.77
N TYR A 213 12.43 12.99 -13.74
CA TYR A 213 12.80 12.52 -12.42
C TYR A 213 12.99 11.00 -12.35
N TYR A 214 12.43 10.24 -13.31
CA TYR A 214 12.69 8.79 -13.36
C TYR A 214 14.13 8.51 -13.78
N ALA A 215 14.64 9.23 -14.78
CA ALA A 215 16.04 9.11 -15.16
C ALA A 215 16.98 9.47 -14.01
N GLU A 216 16.68 10.53 -13.26
CA GLU A 216 17.43 10.90 -12.07
C GLU A 216 17.39 9.80 -11.00
N LEU A 217 16.20 9.27 -10.69
CA LEU A 217 15.99 8.24 -9.66
C LEU A 217 16.65 6.90 -10.01
N THR A 218 16.59 6.51 -11.29
CA THR A 218 17.05 5.20 -11.77
C THR A 218 18.46 5.21 -12.36
N GLY A 219 18.98 6.39 -12.71
CA GLY A 219 20.21 6.56 -13.47
C GLY A 219 20.11 6.15 -14.93
N ARG A 220 18.87 5.99 -15.46
CA ARG A 220 18.59 5.63 -16.85
C ARG A 220 18.13 6.85 -17.63
N GLN A 221 18.36 6.84 -18.96
CA GLN A 221 17.81 7.83 -19.86
C GLN A 221 16.37 7.47 -20.26
N ASP A 222 15.56 8.46 -20.66
CA ASP A 222 14.19 8.25 -21.14
C ASP A 222 14.06 7.15 -22.22
N SER A 223 15.05 7.08 -23.12
CA SER A 223 15.11 6.05 -24.17
C SER A 223 15.29 4.62 -23.66
N ASP A 224 15.67 4.45 -22.40
CA ASP A 224 15.91 3.15 -21.77
C ASP A 224 14.71 2.69 -20.92
N LEU A 225 13.71 3.57 -20.74
CA LEU A 225 12.49 3.26 -20.03
C LEU A 225 11.47 2.71 -21.03
N ASP A 226 11.10 1.45 -20.90
CA ASP A 226 9.99 0.88 -21.66
C ASP A 226 8.68 1.46 -21.10
N THR A 227 8.18 2.47 -21.82
CA THR A 227 6.93 3.15 -21.48
C THR A 227 5.75 2.62 -22.31
N SER A 228 5.92 1.53 -23.03
CA SER A 228 4.90 0.89 -23.85
C SER A 228 4.04 -0.15 -23.11
#